data_7e4d979027dd0fbb9029bcbe5951f9b7
#
_entry.id   7e4d979027dd0fbb9029bcbe5951f9b7
#
_cell.length_a   1.000
_cell.length_b   1.000
_cell.length_c   1.000
_cell.angle_alpha   90.00
_cell.angle_beta   90.00
_cell.angle_gamma   90.00
#
_symmetry.space_group_name_H-M   'P 1'
#
loop_
_entity.id
_entity.type
_entity.pdbx_description
1 polymer ?
#
loop_
_entity_poly.entity_id
_entity_poly.type
_entity_poly.pdbx_seq_one_letter_code
_entity_poly.pdbx_strand_id
1 'polypeptide(L)'
;MKRVYLTFDDGPSIYTGQILDVLAANNVKATFFVIGRDKEYYDYYRRIVDEGHTIGMHSYSHVYQDVYASVESFGNEIEQLNQLIYDVTGVKSNIFRFPGGSSNNVAPLPIQDYIAYLNEHDINYYDWNALNGDAVTSGLTPEQLVSNIMNDVENNRDSIVLMHDLQTTHTTVESLQLLIDTLKSKGYEMLPISEETPLIQHVSCNSVEE
;
A
#
# COMPACT_ATOMS: atom_id res chain seq x y z
N MET A 1 -9.23 16.74 13.46
CA MET A 1 -9.43 15.27 13.54
C MET A 1 -8.18 14.62 12.99
N LYS A 2 -7.69 13.56 13.60
CA LYS A 2 -6.52 12.81 13.09
C LYS A 2 -7.01 11.76 12.08
N ARG A 3 -6.32 11.63 10.95
CA ARG A 3 -6.70 10.72 9.87
C ARG A 3 -5.68 9.58 9.74
N VAL A 4 -6.17 8.38 9.51
CA VAL A 4 -5.37 7.17 9.32
C VAL A 4 -5.78 6.50 8.02
N TYR A 5 -4.80 6.22 7.19
CA TYR A 5 -4.94 5.52 5.93
C TYR A 5 -4.33 4.13 6.08
N LEU A 6 -5.18 3.12 6.25
CA LEU A 6 -4.74 1.73 6.32
C LEU A 6 -4.34 1.27 4.92
N THR A 7 -3.12 0.76 4.77
CA THR A 7 -2.61 0.27 3.49
C THR A 7 -2.04 -1.13 3.59
N PHE A 8 -2.25 -1.92 2.54
CA PHE A 8 -1.82 -3.31 2.43
C PHE A 8 -1.04 -3.50 1.14
N ASP A 9 0.22 -3.89 1.26
CA ASP A 9 1.13 -4.16 0.14
C ASP A 9 1.18 -5.64 -0.23
N ASP A 10 1.59 -5.94 -1.44
CA ASP A 10 1.95 -7.27 -1.96
C ASP A 10 0.78 -8.22 -2.30
N GLY A 11 -0.45 -7.83 -2.00
CA GLY A 11 -1.62 -8.61 -2.36
C GLY A 11 -1.95 -8.59 -3.87
N PRO A 12 -2.97 -9.33 -4.28
CA PRO A 12 -3.81 -10.23 -3.49
C PRO A 12 -3.09 -11.49 -3.00
N SER A 13 -3.51 -11.98 -1.84
CA SER A 13 -3.09 -13.24 -1.24
C SER A 13 -4.29 -14.12 -0.85
N ILE A 14 -4.03 -15.27 -0.26
CA ILE A 14 -5.07 -16.11 0.33
C ILE A 14 -5.83 -15.41 1.48
N TYR A 15 -5.29 -14.33 2.03
CA TYR A 15 -5.87 -13.58 3.15
C TYR A 15 -6.65 -12.32 2.72
N THR A 16 -6.57 -11.90 1.46
CA THR A 16 -7.23 -10.69 0.98
C THR A 16 -8.73 -10.70 1.28
N GLY A 17 -9.40 -11.85 1.08
CA GLY A 17 -10.81 -12.00 1.38
C GLY A 17 -11.15 -11.73 2.85
N GLN A 18 -10.35 -12.25 3.77
CA GLN A 18 -10.54 -12.03 5.21
C GLN A 18 -10.30 -10.57 5.60
N ILE A 19 -9.28 -9.92 5.02
CA ILE A 19 -9.03 -8.49 5.23
C ILE A 19 -10.24 -7.68 4.77
N LEU A 20 -10.76 -7.93 3.58
CA LEU A 20 -11.94 -7.25 3.02
C LEU A 20 -13.19 -7.48 3.88
N ASP A 21 -13.39 -8.69 4.39
CA ASP A 21 -14.53 -9.02 5.25
C ASP A 21 -14.49 -8.23 6.57
N VAL A 22 -13.31 -8.11 7.20
CA VAL A 22 -13.15 -7.32 8.43
C VAL A 22 -13.40 -5.84 8.16
N LEU A 23 -12.87 -5.31 7.06
CA LEU A 23 -13.09 -3.91 6.67
C LEU A 23 -14.58 -3.63 6.40
N ALA A 24 -15.25 -4.53 5.70
CA ALA A 24 -16.71 -4.41 5.41
C ALA A 24 -17.54 -4.44 6.69
N ALA A 25 -17.28 -5.38 7.61
CA ALA A 25 -17.96 -5.50 8.89
C ALA A 25 -17.85 -4.24 9.76
N ASN A 26 -16.78 -3.47 9.57
CA ASN A 26 -16.52 -2.25 10.32
C ASN A 26 -16.87 -0.96 9.58
N ASN A 27 -17.32 -1.05 8.33
CA ASN A 27 -17.55 0.09 7.42
C ASN A 27 -16.30 0.97 7.28
N VAL A 28 -15.13 0.34 7.13
CA VAL A 28 -13.83 0.99 6.92
C VAL A 28 -13.36 0.76 5.50
N LYS A 29 -12.86 1.80 4.85
CA LYS A 29 -12.22 1.71 3.54
C LYS A 29 -10.70 1.86 3.70
N ALA A 30 -9.96 1.11 2.90
CA ALA A 30 -8.50 1.05 2.94
C ALA A 30 -7.92 1.20 1.53
N THR A 31 -6.61 1.14 1.42
CA THR A 31 -5.88 1.16 0.15
C THR A 31 -5.03 -0.11 0.02
N PHE A 32 -5.08 -0.71 -1.15
CA PHE A 32 -4.32 -1.92 -1.48
C PHE A 32 -3.34 -1.59 -2.59
N PHE A 33 -2.04 -1.65 -2.29
CA PHE A 33 -0.97 -1.56 -3.29
C PHE A 33 -0.65 -2.98 -3.77
N VAL A 34 -1.30 -3.35 -4.87
CA VAL A 34 -1.28 -4.72 -5.39
C VAL A 34 -0.10 -4.99 -6.32
N ILE A 35 0.19 -6.28 -6.51
CA ILE A 35 1.13 -6.79 -7.51
C ILE A 35 0.39 -7.64 -8.54
N GLY A 36 1.08 -8.08 -9.59
CA GLY A 36 0.52 -8.99 -10.59
C GLY A 36 0.25 -10.38 -10.00
N ARG A 37 -0.94 -10.92 -10.24
CA ARG A 37 -1.35 -12.27 -9.82
C ARG A 37 -2.09 -12.99 -10.94
N ASP A 38 -2.13 -14.30 -10.83
CA ASP A 38 -2.86 -15.18 -11.75
C ASP A 38 -4.38 -15.07 -11.59
N LYS A 39 -5.11 -15.63 -12.55
CA LYS A 39 -6.58 -15.53 -12.65
C LYS A 39 -7.34 -15.97 -11.39
N GLU A 40 -6.78 -16.88 -10.60
CA GLU A 40 -7.38 -17.34 -9.35
C GLU A 40 -7.57 -16.22 -8.30
N TYR A 41 -6.80 -15.12 -8.43
CA TYR A 41 -6.89 -13.96 -7.55
C TYR A 41 -7.72 -12.80 -8.13
N TYR A 42 -8.25 -12.91 -9.36
CA TYR A 42 -8.94 -11.78 -10.02
C TYR A 42 -10.18 -11.29 -9.28
N ASP A 43 -10.88 -12.17 -8.58
CA ASP A 43 -12.05 -11.78 -7.79
C ASP A 43 -11.67 -10.84 -6.63
N TYR A 44 -10.45 -10.93 -6.10
CA TYR A 44 -10.00 -10.01 -5.06
C TYR A 44 -9.73 -8.61 -5.59
N TYR A 45 -9.16 -8.47 -6.80
CA TYR A 45 -9.03 -7.15 -7.44
C TYR A 45 -10.41 -6.50 -7.63
N ARG A 46 -11.40 -7.28 -8.09
CA ARG A 46 -12.78 -6.78 -8.25
C ARG A 46 -13.37 -6.35 -6.91
N ARG A 47 -13.26 -7.19 -5.89
CA ARG A 47 -13.76 -6.87 -4.55
C ARG A 47 -13.13 -5.61 -3.97
N ILE A 48 -11.84 -5.41 -4.12
CA ILE A 48 -11.14 -4.19 -3.68
C ILE A 48 -11.85 -2.95 -4.25
N VAL A 49 -12.10 -2.93 -5.55
CA VAL A 49 -12.74 -1.80 -6.24
C VAL A 49 -14.23 -1.71 -5.91
N ASP A 50 -14.97 -2.81 -6.03
CA ASP A 50 -16.42 -2.84 -5.86
C ASP A 50 -16.87 -2.52 -4.43
N GLU A 51 -16.04 -2.86 -3.44
CA GLU A 51 -16.30 -2.56 -2.03
C GLU A 51 -15.81 -1.14 -1.63
N GLY A 52 -15.31 -0.33 -2.58
CA GLY A 52 -14.99 1.08 -2.38
C GLY A 52 -13.63 1.36 -1.76
N HIS A 53 -12.70 0.41 -1.84
CA HIS A 53 -11.31 0.62 -1.49
C HIS A 53 -10.54 1.25 -2.64
N THR A 54 -9.42 1.90 -2.33
CA THR A 54 -8.51 2.39 -3.36
C THR A 54 -7.54 1.28 -3.76
N ILE A 55 -7.40 1.06 -5.07
CA ILE A 55 -6.41 0.14 -5.62
C ILE A 55 -5.22 0.94 -6.16
N GLY A 56 -4.03 0.64 -5.65
CA GLY A 56 -2.76 1.22 -6.06
C GLY A 56 -1.84 0.15 -6.64
N MET A 57 -0.73 0.59 -7.20
CA MET A 57 0.25 -0.27 -7.85
C MET A 57 1.51 -0.42 -6.99
N HIS A 58 2.04 -1.67 -6.91
CA HIS A 58 3.26 -2.00 -6.19
C HIS A 58 4.26 -2.79 -7.04
N SER A 59 4.35 -2.50 -8.35
CA SER A 59 4.99 -3.26 -9.41
C SER A 59 4.21 -4.54 -9.79
N TYR A 60 4.54 -5.10 -10.96
CA TYR A 60 3.90 -6.33 -11.43
C TYR A 60 4.54 -7.57 -10.80
N SER A 61 5.85 -7.70 -10.88
CA SER A 61 6.58 -8.89 -10.43
C SER A 61 6.99 -8.85 -8.96
N HIS A 62 7.18 -7.66 -8.39
CA HIS A 62 7.82 -7.42 -7.10
C HIS A 62 9.24 -8.02 -6.99
N VAL A 63 9.90 -8.26 -8.11
CA VAL A 63 11.28 -8.71 -8.16
C VAL A 63 12.17 -7.49 -8.32
N TYR A 64 12.90 -7.10 -7.27
CA TYR A 64 13.68 -5.86 -7.25
C TYR A 64 14.66 -5.72 -8.42
N GLN A 65 15.29 -6.82 -8.82
CA GLN A 65 16.22 -6.83 -9.95
C GLN A 65 15.53 -6.53 -11.28
N ASP A 66 14.26 -6.89 -11.44
CA ASP A 66 13.48 -6.63 -12.64
C ASP A 66 12.85 -5.23 -12.57
N VAL A 67 12.22 -4.89 -11.44
CA VAL A 67 11.56 -3.58 -11.23
C VAL A 67 12.53 -2.43 -11.43
N TYR A 68 13.74 -2.53 -10.84
CA TYR A 68 14.72 -1.44 -10.82
C TYR A 68 15.87 -1.63 -11.84
N ALA A 69 15.79 -2.56 -12.77
CA ALA A 69 16.84 -2.79 -13.77
C ALA A 69 17.16 -1.52 -14.59
N SER A 70 16.13 -0.77 -14.94
CA SER A 70 16.20 0.52 -15.65
C SER A 70 14.89 1.29 -15.46
N VAL A 71 14.84 2.56 -15.85
CA VAL A 71 13.59 3.35 -15.87
C VAL A 71 12.59 2.73 -16.85
N GLU A 72 13.04 2.19 -17.98
CA GLU A 72 12.19 1.48 -18.94
C GLU A 72 11.57 0.23 -18.31
N SER A 73 12.37 -0.61 -17.62
CA SER A 73 11.86 -1.80 -16.94
C SER A 73 10.85 -1.43 -15.84
N PHE A 74 11.15 -0.40 -15.08
CA PHE A 74 10.23 0.15 -14.07
C PHE A 74 8.90 0.59 -14.69
N GLY A 75 8.94 1.32 -15.80
CA GLY A 75 7.75 1.73 -16.54
C GLY A 75 6.93 0.53 -17.04
N ASN A 76 7.59 -0.48 -17.62
CA ASN A 76 6.93 -1.70 -18.09
C ASN A 76 6.21 -2.45 -16.95
N GLU A 77 6.81 -2.54 -15.77
CA GLU A 77 6.20 -3.13 -14.57
C GLU A 77 4.90 -2.40 -14.17
N ILE A 78 4.92 -1.06 -14.24
CA ILE A 78 3.75 -0.23 -13.93
C ILE A 78 2.66 -0.39 -15.00
N GLU A 79 3.02 -0.29 -16.26
CA GLU A 79 2.08 -0.40 -17.37
C GLU A 79 1.41 -1.77 -17.41
N GLN A 80 2.18 -2.84 -17.23
CA GLN A 80 1.66 -4.21 -17.22
C GLN A 80 0.69 -4.43 -16.07
N LEU A 81 1.00 -3.92 -14.87
CA LEU A 81 0.13 -4.02 -13.72
C LEU A 81 -1.14 -3.19 -13.90
N ASN A 82 -1.01 -1.96 -14.41
CA ASN A 82 -2.17 -1.08 -14.62
C ASN A 82 -3.11 -1.64 -15.70
N GLN A 83 -2.56 -2.29 -16.73
CA GLN A 83 -3.36 -2.98 -17.73
C GLN A 83 -4.12 -4.17 -17.11
N LEU A 84 -3.45 -4.98 -16.26
CA LEU A 84 -4.11 -6.07 -15.54
C LEU A 84 -5.26 -5.56 -14.66
N ILE A 85 -5.02 -4.52 -13.87
CA ILE A 85 -6.05 -3.90 -13.03
C ILE A 85 -7.23 -3.45 -13.88
N TYR A 86 -6.97 -2.78 -15.00
CA TYR A 86 -8.01 -2.30 -15.91
C TYR A 86 -8.81 -3.43 -16.53
N ASP A 87 -8.14 -4.46 -17.03
CA ASP A 87 -8.79 -5.61 -17.70
C ASP A 87 -9.71 -6.37 -16.72
N VAL A 88 -9.33 -6.42 -15.45
CA VAL A 88 -10.07 -7.16 -14.42
C VAL A 88 -11.17 -6.32 -13.76
N THR A 89 -10.95 -5.02 -13.56
CA THR A 89 -11.81 -4.16 -12.75
C THR A 89 -12.47 -3.01 -13.52
N GLY A 90 -11.98 -2.65 -14.70
CA GLY A 90 -12.37 -1.45 -15.45
C GLY A 90 -11.79 -0.14 -14.91
N VAL A 91 -10.94 -0.19 -13.89
CA VAL A 91 -10.32 0.99 -13.25
C VAL A 91 -8.84 1.06 -13.60
N LYS A 92 -8.35 2.26 -13.93
CA LYS A 92 -6.91 2.54 -13.99
C LYS A 92 -6.47 3.19 -12.68
N SER A 93 -5.36 2.70 -12.12
CA SER A 93 -4.76 3.30 -10.93
C SER A 93 -3.80 4.45 -11.34
N ASN A 94 -3.81 5.52 -10.54
CA ASN A 94 -2.87 6.62 -10.67
C ASN A 94 -2.03 6.84 -9.40
N ILE A 95 -1.95 5.81 -8.55
CA ILE A 95 -1.11 5.83 -7.36
C ILE A 95 -0.17 4.63 -7.33
N PHE A 96 1.01 4.84 -6.77
CA PHE A 96 2.09 3.87 -6.72
C PHE A 96 2.75 3.86 -5.34
N ARG A 97 3.27 2.71 -4.94
CA ARG A 97 4.22 2.58 -3.84
C ARG A 97 5.45 1.83 -4.33
N PHE A 98 6.61 2.41 -4.10
CA PHE A 98 7.88 1.77 -4.45
C PHE A 98 8.07 0.49 -3.63
N PRO A 99 8.40 -0.66 -4.24
CA PRO A 99 8.92 -1.81 -3.52
C PRO A 99 10.13 -1.43 -2.67
N GLY A 100 10.01 -1.61 -1.34
CA GLY A 100 11.01 -1.15 -0.37
C GLY A 100 10.93 0.34 0.00
N GLY A 101 9.95 1.08 -0.54
CA GLY A 101 9.78 2.53 -0.33
C GLY A 101 10.66 3.38 -1.25
N SER A 102 10.38 4.67 -1.34
CA SER A 102 11.18 5.60 -2.16
C SER A 102 12.59 5.81 -1.62
N SER A 103 12.83 5.52 -0.35
CA SER A 103 14.16 5.59 0.29
C SER A 103 14.95 4.28 0.23
N ASN A 104 14.52 3.29 -0.58
CA ASN A 104 15.23 2.02 -0.68
C ASN A 104 16.66 2.19 -1.22
N ASN A 105 17.52 1.24 -0.86
CA ASN A 105 18.93 1.19 -1.29
C ASN A 105 19.21 0.06 -2.30
N VAL A 106 18.16 -0.51 -2.90
CA VAL A 106 18.28 -1.65 -3.84
C VAL A 106 18.21 -1.20 -5.30
N ALA A 107 17.67 -0.01 -5.56
CA ALA A 107 17.66 0.57 -6.91
C ALA A 107 19.09 0.92 -7.35
N PRO A 108 19.55 0.45 -8.52
CA PRO A 108 20.91 0.72 -9.01
C PRO A 108 21.07 2.13 -9.59
N LEU A 109 19.99 2.79 -9.99
CA LEU A 109 19.97 4.18 -10.45
C LEU A 109 19.47 5.09 -9.34
N PRO A 110 19.72 6.41 -9.41
CA PRO A 110 19.13 7.36 -8.49
C PRO A 110 17.60 7.23 -8.47
N ILE A 111 17.01 7.24 -7.29
CA ILE A 111 15.55 7.10 -7.14
C ILE A 111 14.79 8.22 -7.86
N GLN A 112 15.43 9.38 -8.03
CA GLN A 112 14.90 10.54 -8.75
C GLN A 112 14.56 10.22 -10.21
N ASP A 113 15.29 9.32 -10.87
CA ASP A 113 15.03 8.93 -12.25
C ASP A 113 13.69 8.18 -12.37
N TYR A 114 13.39 7.32 -11.39
CA TYR A 114 12.10 6.62 -11.30
C TYR A 114 10.96 7.55 -10.88
N ILE A 115 11.24 8.51 -9.98
CA ILE A 115 10.28 9.56 -9.59
C ILE A 115 9.92 10.43 -10.80
N ALA A 116 10.91 10.81 -11.62
CA ALA A 116 10.66 11.57 -12.84
C ALA A 116 9.71 10.82 -13.79
N TYR A 117 9.90 9.51 -13.97
CA TYR A 117 8.97 8.69 -14.74
C TYR A 117 7.53 8.76 -14.21
N LEU A 118 7.34 8.65 -12.89
CA LEU A 118 6.00 8.73 -12.28
C LEU A 118 5.37 10.10 -12.51
N ASN A 119 6.14 11.18 -12.35
CA ASN A 119 5.68 12.56 -12.57
C ASN A 119 5.26 12.79 -14.05
N GLU A 120 6.03 12.28 -15.02
CA GLU A 120 5.71 12.37 -16.45
C GLU A 120 4.42 11.62 -16.82
N HIS A 121 3.99 10.64 -16.01
CA HIS A 121 2.79 9.85 -16.25
C HIS A 121 1.63 10.18 -15.32
N ASP A 122 1.72 11.30 -14.57
CA ASP A 122 0.69 11.74 -13.60
C ASP A 122 0.36 10.67 -12.55
N ILE A 123 1.36 9.93 -12.10
CA ILE A 123 1.25 8.91 -11.05
C ILE A 123 1.84 9.46 -9.75
N ASN A 124 1.00 9.60 -8.72
CA ASN A 124 1.45 9.93 -7.37
C ASN A 124 2.00 8.69 -6.65
N TYR A 125 3.05 8.86 -5.85
CA TYR A 125 3.52 7.77 -5.00
C TYR A 125 3.40 8.12 -3.53
N TYR A 126 3.18 7.07 -2.73
CA TYR A 126 2.97 7.17 -1.29
C TYR A 126 3.85 6.16 -0.56
N ASP A 127 4.69 6.67 0.32
CA ASP A 127 5.36 5.84 1.33
C ASP A 127 4.46 5.72 2.57
N TRP A 128 5.03 5.67 3.74
CA TRP A 128 4.34 5.53 5.03
C TRP A 128 5.07 6.32 6.11
N ASN A 129 4.36 6.63 7.19
CA ASN A 129 4.92 7.19 8.41
C ASN A 129 4.46 6.44 9.68
N ALA A 130 3.82 5.30 9.48
CA ALA A 130 3.45 4.35 10.53
C ALA A 130 3.52 2.93 9.97
N LEU A 131 3.85 1.94 10.79
CA LEU A 131 3.91 0.55 10.36
C LEU A 131 3.61 -0.41 11.51
N ASN A 132 3.09 -1.60 11.17
CA ASN A 132 2.86 -2.64 12.17
C ASN A 132 4.10 -3.51 12.44
N GLY A 133 5.05 -3.55 11.52
CA GLY A 133 6.30 -4.32 11.67
C GLY A 133 6.20 -5.77 11.20
N ASP A 134 5.13 -6.15 10.51
CA ASP A 134 4.86 -7.53 10.07
C ASP A 134 5.92 -8.10 9.10
N ALA A 135 6.60 -7.24 8.35
CA ALA A 135 7.67 -7.63 7.43
C ALA A 135 9.09 -7.41 8.01
N VAL A 136 9.20 -6.78 9.17
CA VAL A 136 10.50 -6.43 9.78
C VAL A 136 10.89 -7.39 10.89
N THR A 137 9.93 -7.80 11.71
CA THR A 137 10.17 -8.65 12.87
C THR A 137 9.23 -9.84 12.85
N SER A 138 9.80 -11.05 12.87
CA SER A 138 9.00 -12.28 12.96
C SER A 138 8.47 -12.51 14.38
N GLY A 139 7.32 -13.17 14.48
CA GLY A 139 6.77 -13.64 15.76
C GLY A 139 6.10 -12.56 16.60
N LEU A 140 5.79 -11.39 16.04
CA LEU A 140 4.99 -10.37 16.74
C LEU A 140 3.55 -10.86 16.93
N THR A 141 2.99 -10.59 18.11
CA THR A 141 1.58 -10.88 18.40
C THR A 141 0.66 -9.82 17.76
N PRO A 142 -0.65 -10.11 17.59
CA PRO A 142 -1.61 -9.12 17.15
C PRO A 142 -1.56 -7.81 17.96
N GLU A 143 -1.43 -7.89 19.28
CA GLU A 143 -1.35 -6.74 20.19
C GLU A 143 -0.07 -5.92 19.96
N GLN A 144 1.05 -6.60 19.69
CA GLN A 144 2.32 -5.91 19.38
C GLN A 144 2.25 -5.18 18.04
N LEU A 145 1.64 -5.78 17.01
CA LEU A 145 1.41 -5.12 15.72
C LEU A 145 0.56 -3.86 15.88
N VAL A 146 -0.52 -3.93 16.66
CA VAL A 146 -1.37 -2.76 16.95
C VAL A 146 -0.61 -1.70 17.74
N SER A 147 0.14 -2.10 18.76
CA SER A 147 0.94 -1.18 19.59
C SER A 147 1.98 -0.42 18.75
N ASN A 148 2.64 -1.09 17.81
CA ASN A 148 3.59 -0.44 16.90
C ASN A 148 2.92 0.67 16.09
N ILE A 149 1.76 0.39 15.48
CA ILE A 149 1.00 1.40 14.74
C ILE A 149 0.59 2.56 15.65
N MET A 150 0.05 2.26 16.84
CA MET A 150 -0.43 3.29 17.75
C MET A 150 0.67 4.23 18.22
N ASN A 151 1.87 3.73 18.47
CA ASN A 151 3.04 4.55 18.84
C ASN A 151 3.38 5.56 17.71
N ASP A 152 3.24 5.16 16.45
CA ASP A 152 3.53 6.02 15.31
C ASP A 152 2.42 7.05 15.08
N VAL A 153 1.14 6.64 15.06
CA VAL A 153 0.02 7.51 14.71
C VAL A 153 -0.29 8.57 15.77
N GLU A 154 0.09 8.34 17.03
CA GLU A 154 -0.12 9.31 18.11
C GLU A 154 0.62 10.64 17.85
N ASN A 155 1.73 10.60 17.14
CA ASN A 155 2.57 11.76 16.86
C ASN A 155 2.25 12.47 15.55
N ASN A 156 1.37 11.91 14.71
CA ASN A 156 1.04 12.43 13.40
C ASN A 156 -0.41 12.94 13.33
N ARG A 157 -0.66 13.92 12.48
CA ARG A 157 -2.01 14.36 12.13
C ARG A 157 -2.63 13.44 11.08
N ASP A 158 -1.84 13.10 10.09
CA ASP A 158 -2.17 12.20 8.99
C ASP A 158 -1.16 11.06 8.98
N SER A 159 -1.64 9.83 9.01
CA SER A 159 -0.79 8.64 9.07
C SER A 159 -1.15 7.67 7.96
N ILE A 160 -0.16 7.33 7.13
CA ILE A 160 -0.24 6.20 6.21
C ILE A 160 0.41 5.01 6.88
N VAL A 161 -0.35 3.95 7.10
CA VAL A 161 0.07 2.74 7.82
C VAL A 161 0.47 1.67 6.85
N LEU A 162 1.73 1.23 6.91
CA LEU A 162 2.23 0.09 6.15
C LEU A 162 1.89 -1.23 6.85
N MET A 163 1.20 -2.09 6.12
CA MET A 163 0.93 -3.50 6.43
C MET A 163 1.06 -4.32 5.15
N HIS A 164 1.17 -5.62 5.27
CA HIS A 164 1.30 -6.51 4.12
C HIS A 164 0.15 -7.51 4.04
N ASP A 165 -0.23 -7.84 2.81
CA ASP A 165 -1.22 -8.84 2.45
C ASP A 165 -0.47 -10.03 1.78
N LEU A 166 0.17 -10.84 2.61
CA LEU A 166 0.99 -11.99 2.21
C LEU A 166 0.54 -13.26 2.94
N GLN A 167 0.87 -14.41 2.38
CA GLN A 167 0.66 -15.70 3.04
C GLN A 167 1.41 -15.81 4.38
N THR A 168 2.50 -15.08 4.53
CA THR A 168 3.33 -15.06 5.75
C THR A 168 2.87 -14.06 6.80
N THR A 169 1.93 -13.17 6.48
CA THR A 169 1.47 -12.09 7.36
C THR A 169 0.06 -12.33 7.93
N HIS A 170 -0.30 -13.58 8.23
CA HIS A 170 -1.62 -13.92 8.81
C HIS A 170 -1.91 -13.18 10.13
N THR A 171 -0.87 -12.88 10.93
CA THR A 171 -1.02 -12.14 12.18
C THR A 171 -1.53 -10.71 11.95
N THR A 172 -1.21 -10.10 10.80
CA THR A 172 -1.79 -8.81 10.39
C THR A 172 -3.31 -8.91 10.26
N VAL A 173 -3.82 -9.98 9.65
CA VAL A 173 -5.27 -10.23 9.55
C VAL A 173 -5.90 -10.39 10.93
N GLU A 174 -5.28 -11.18 11.81
CA GLU A 174 -5.74 -11.40 13.18
C GLU A 174 -5.76 -10.10 14.00
N SER A 175 -4.83 -9.18 13.74
CA SER A 175 -4.72 -7.90 14.44
C SER A 175 -5.72 -6.84 13.95
N LEU A 176 -6.32 -7.01 12.77
CA LEU A 176 -7.03 -5.93 12.08
C LEU A 176 -8.29 -5.45 12.83
N GLN A 177 -9.07 -6.35 13.42
CA GLN A 177 -10.23 -5.98 14.21
C GLN A 177 -9.81 -5.16 15.44
N LEU A 178 -8.78 -5.61 16.17
CA LEU A 178 -8.25 -4.90 17.32
C LEU A 178 -7.72 -3.51 16.95
N LEU A 179 -7.03 -3.40 15.82
CA LEU A 179 -6.54 -2.11 15.30
C LEU A 179 -7.69 -1.15 15.02
N ILE A 180 -8.71 -1.60 14.30
CA ILE A 180 -9.88 -0.78 13.95
C ILE A 180 -10.60 -0.31 15.22
N ASP A 181 -10.85 -1.21 16.17
CA ASP A 181 -11.51 -0.88 17.43
C ASP A 181 -10.71 0.15 18.25
N THR A 182 -9.38 -0.02 18.29
CA THR A 182 -8.48 0.89 19.00
C THR A 182 -8.50 2.28 18.35
N LEU A 183 -8.38 2.38 17.02
CA LEU A 183 -8.43 3.64 16.30
C LEU A 183 -9.78 4.35 16.48
N LYS A 184 -10.89 3.62 16.37
CA LYS A 184 -12.24 4.17 16.58
C LYS A 184 -12.41 4.70 18.02
N SER A 185 -11.97 3.94 19.02
CA SER A 185 -12.08 4.34 20.44
C SER A 185 -11.33 5.62 20.76
N LYS A 186 -10.26 5.90 20.03
CA LYS A 186 -9.45 7.12 20.15
C LYS A 186 -9.90 8.25 19.21
N GLY A 187 -10.97 8.07 18.44
CA GLY A 187 -11.55 9.09 17.56
C GLY A 187 -10.76 9.37 16.29
N TYR A 188 -9.98 8.40 15.80
CA TYR A 188 -9.32 8.52 14.51
C TYR A 188 -10.31 8.26 13.36
N GLU A 189 -10.19 9.05 12.29
CA GLU A 189 -10.91 8.84 11.04
C GLU A 189 -10.08 7.94 10.12
N MET A 190 -10.66 6.82 9.69
CA MET A 190 -10.01 5.89 8.75
C MET A 190 -10.54 6.11 7.35
N LEU A 191 -9.65 6.43 6.40
CA LEU A 191 -9.96 6.78 5.02
C LEU A 191 -9.10 5.99 4.03
N PRO A 192 -9.58 5.72 2.82
CA PRO A 192 -8.73 5.28 1.72
C PRO A 192 -7.91 6.45 1.18
N ILE A 193 -6.77 6.19 0.55
CA ILE A 193 -6.01 7.23 -0.15
C ILE A 193 -6.85 7.77 -1.30
N SER A 194 -6.88 9.09 -1.42
CA SER A 194 -7.55 9.86 -2.46
C SER A 194 -6.68 11.04 -2.90
N GLU A 195 -7.15 11.82 -3.86
CA GLU A 195 -6.45 13.04 -4.31
C GLU A 195 -6.24 14.08 -3.19
N GLU A 196 -7.07 14.04 -2.15
CA GLU A 196 -6.95 14.93 -0.98
C GLU A 196 -5.97 14.41 0.08
N THR A 197 -5.43 13.19 -0.08
CA THR A 197 -4.49 12.61 0.88
C THR A 197 -3.13 13.29 0.78
N PRO A 198 -2.57 13.78 1.90
CA PRO A 198 -1.23 14.36 1.89
C PRO A 198 -0.18 13.37 1.34
N LEU A 199 0.70 13.86 0.49
CA LEU A 199 1.82 13.07 -0.03
C LEU A 199 2.82 12.81 1.11
N ILE A 200 2.80 11.60 1.64
CA ILE A 200 3.81 11.14 2.59
C ILE A 200 4.85 10.36 1.79
N GLN A 201 6.03 10.97 1.62
CA GLN A 201 7.10 10.51 0.75
C GLN A 201 8.42 10.58 1.51
N HIS A 202 9.16 9.47 1.59
CA HIS A 202 10.50 9.44 2.22
C HIS A 202 11.51 10.24 1.40
N VAL A 203 11.41 10.14 0.08
CA VAL A 203 12.10 11.02 -0.86
C VAL A 203 11.04 11.83 -1.58
N SER A 204 11.11 13.14 -1.47
CA SER A 204 10.12 14.05 -2.04
C SER A 204 10.21 14.12 -3.56
N CYS A 205 9.07 14.21 -4.24
CA CYS A 205 9.02 14.46 -5.67
C CYS A 205 9.66 15.79 -6.08
N ASN A 206 9.70 16.78 -5.18
CA ASN A 206 10.35 18.08 -5.44
C ASN A 206 11.89 18.00 -5.37
N SER A 207 12.49 16.89 -4.98
CA SER A 207 13.95 16.69 -4.98
C SER A 207 14.54 16.48 -6.39
N VAL A 208 13.71 16.48 -7.43
CA VAL A 208 14.12 16.30 -8.83
C VAL A 208 14.51 17.62 -9.51
N GLU A 209 14.26 18.76 -8.86
CA GLU A 209 14.48 20.12 -9.45
C GLU A 209 15.81 20.80 -9.05
N GLU A 210 16.80 20.08 -8.49
CA GLU A 210 18.14 20.63 -8.21
C GLU A 210 19.26 19.99 -9.04
#